data_dc7c984ffb686d900af6fbde22d3a3b3
#
_entry.id   dc7c984ffb686d900af6fbde22d3a3b3
#
_cell.length_a   1.000
_cell.length_b   1.000
_cell.length_c   1.000
_cell.angle_alpha   90.00
_cell.angle_beta   90.00
_cell.angle_gamma   90.00
#
_symmetry.space_group_name_H-M   'P 1'
#
loop_
_entity.id
_entity.type
_entity.pdbx_description
1 polymer ?
#
loop_
_entity_poly.entity_id
_entity_poly.type
_entity_poly.pdbx_seq_one_letter_code
_entity_poly.pdbx_strand_id
1 'polypeptide(L)'
;MIVANMNLHEVYANLMADKSKLDWKRDALFPKAAKELLRQGEFPVWVTCDYKLPSSNNQYIIYFYAEQPQGPILGDYLCVMFDGSKRFVIKWTKTTVPEIHVLTSHFLQRYKERFLMNPDMNADEVAVRYFTRNRDMRPVAVDERVSKRIAEYGEYAGEGFLVRDGFCFKLSGEEQMEGETPIRISFFTTFMPLSEMSDTQREAIYEECIKDLNTNL
;
A
#
# COMPACT_ATOMS: atom_id res chain seq x y z
N MET A 1 -6.51 8.78 -18.23
CA MET A 1 -5.27 8.15 -17.68
C MET A 1 -4.72 9.06 -16.58
N ILE A 2 -4.43 8.49 -15.44
CA ILE A 2 -3.83 9.21 -14.31
C ILE A 2 -2.39 9.58 -14.68
N VAL A 3 -2.03 10.86 -14.46
CA VAL A 3 -0.70 11.43 -14.76
C VAL A 3 -0.20 12.27 -13.58
N ALA A 4 1.11 12.46 -13.48
CA ALA A 4 1.78 13.04 -12.31
C ALA A 4 1.40 14.51 -12.01
N ASN A 5 0.86 15.25 -12.96
CA ASN A 5 0.44 16.65 -12.79
C ASN A 5 -1.03 16.83 -12.36
N MET A 6 -1.76 15.76 -12.14
CA MET A 6 -3.13 15.80 -11.59
C MET A 6 -3.10 16.14 -10.10
N ASN A 7 -4.09 16.91 -9.65
CA ASN A 7 -4.34 17.11 -8.23
C ASN A 7 -4.99 15.85 -7.60
N LEU A 8 -5.09 15.80 -6.27
CA LEU A 8 -5.60 14.61 -5.56
C LEU A 8 -7.07 14.31 -5.88
N HIS A 9 -7.90 15.35 -6.03
CA HIS A 9 -9.32 15.19 -6.38
C HIS A 9 -9.48 14.60 -7.79
N GLU A 10 -8.68 15.06 -8.76
CA GLU A 10 -8.67 14.49 -10.12
C GLU A 10 -8.21 13.02 -10.12
N VAL A 11 -7.15 12.71 -9.38
CA VAL A 11 -6.67 11.33 -9.25
C VAL A 11 -7.75 10.45 -8.63
N TYR A 12 -8.34 10.87 -7.50
CA TYR A 12 -9.36 10.10 -6.81
C TYR A 12 -10.63 9.93 -7.66
N ALA A 13 -11.09 10.99 -8.33
CA ALA A 13 -12.23 10.93 -9.25
C ALA A 13 -12.01 9.93 -10.39
N ASN A 14 -10.82 9.90 -10.99
CA ASN A 14 -10.45 8.91 -12.01
C ASN A 14 -10.48 7.48 -11.47
N LEU A 15 -9.91 7.24 -10.29
CA LEU A 15 -9.93 5.93 -9.64
C LEU A 15 -11.36 5.46 -9.35
N MET A 16 -12.22 6.38 -8.86
CA MET A 16 -13.62 6.07 -8.58
C MET A 16 -14.46 5.83 -9.83
N ALA A 17 -14.19 6.56 -10.92
CA ALA A 17 -14.86 6.35 -12.21
C ALA A 17 -14.54 4.96 -12.83
N ASP A 18 -13.34 4.45 -12.56
CA ASP A 18 -12.92 3.13 -13.07
C ASP A 18 -13.43 1.97 -12.20
N LYS A 19 -13.80 2.23 -10.94
CA LYS A 19 -14.10 1.23 -9.92
C LYS A 19 -15.12 0.18 -10.37
N SER A 20 -16.27 0.59 -10.91
CA SER A 20 -17.33 -0.35 -11.31
C SER A 20 -16.90 -1.34 -12.40
N LYS A 21 -16.04 -0.88 -13.33
CA LYS A 21 -15.48 -1.71 -14.39
C LYS A 21 -14.42 -2.66 -13.86
N LEU A 22 -13.64 -2.21 -12.87
CA LEU A 22 -12.66 -3.04 -12.18
C LEU A 22 -13.33 -4.11 -11.34
N ASP A 23 -14.41 -3.78 -10.60
CA ASP A 23 -15.22 -4.76 -9.86
C ASP A 23 -15.74 -5.84 -10.80
N TRP A 24 -16.36 -5.45 -11.91
CA TRP A 24 -16.83 -6.39 -12.93
C TRP A 24 -15.71 -7.28 -13.47
N LYS A 25 -14.54 -6.68 -13.79
CA LYS A 25 -13.41 -7.43 -14.34
C LYS A 25 -12.82 -8.40 -13.32
N ARG A 26 -12.66 -7.97 -12.06
CA ARG A 26 -12.23 -8.83 -10.96
C ARG A 26 -13.17 -10.03 -10.81
N ASP A 27 -14.47 -9.78 -10.76
CA ASP A 27 -15.47 -10.84 -10.58
C ASP A 27 -15.49 -11.83 -11.77
N ALA A 28 -15.29 -11.33 -12.99
CA ALA A 28 -15.15 -12.18 -14.19
C ALA A 28 -13.87 -13.05 -14.17
N LEU A 29 -12.80 -12.58 -13.52
CA LEU A 29 -11.55 -13.34 -13.39
C LEU A 29 -11.57 -14.33 -12.22
N PHE A 30 -12.43 -14.12 -11.23
CA PHE A 30 -12.46 -14.88 -9.99
C PHE A 30 -12.52 -16.41 -10.18
N PRO A 31 -13.37 -16.98 -11.04
CA PRO A 31 -13.44 -18.45 -11.18
C PRO A 31 -12.13 -19.08 -11.67
N LYS A 32 -11.42 -18.38 -12.57
CA LYS A 32 -10.11 -18.83 -13.07
C LYS A 32 -9.04 -18.72 -11.97
N ALA A 33 -9.01 -17.59 -11.28
CA ALA A 33 -8.05 -17.33 -10.20
C ALA A 33 -8.25 -18.32 -9.04
N ALA A 34 -9.48 -18.58 -8.62
CA ALA A 34 -9.80 -19.53 -7.57
C ALA A 34 -9.29 -20.95 -7.91
N LYS A 35 -9.49 -21.39 -9.16
CA LYS A 35 -8.98 -22.69 -9.62
C LYS A 35 -7.44 -22.75 -9.59
N GLU A 36 -6.78 -21.65 -9.91
CA GLU A 36 -5.31 -21.55 -9.90
C GLU A 36 -4.75 -21.54 -8.48
N LEU A 37 -5.35 -20.74 -7.58
CA LEU A 37 -4.97 -20.68 -6.17
C LEU A 37 -5.08 -22.05 -5.48
N LEU A 38 -6.16 -22.79 -5.72
CA LEU A 38 -6.38 -24.11 -5.13
C LEU A 38 -5.44 -25.19 -5.65
N ARG A 39 -4.72 -24.95 -6.76
CA ARG A 39 -3.69 -25.87 -7.27
C ARG A 39 -2.33 -25.65 -6.63
N GLN A 40 -2.11 -24.50 -5.99
CA GLN A 40 -0.88 -24.20 -5.28
C GLN A 40 -0.92 -24.92 -3.92
N GLY A 41 0.10 -25.69 -3.63
CA GLY A 41 0.10 -26.55 -2.42
C GLY A 41 0.52 -25.84 -1.15
N GLU A 42 1.23 -24.71 -1.24
CA GLU A 42 1.81 -23.99 -0.10
C GLU A 42 1.13 -22.61 0.07
N PHE A 43 0.49 -22.42 1.21
CA PHE A 43 -0.21 -21.18 1.54
C PHE A 43 0.66 -20.26 2.42
N PRO A 44 0.51 -18.93 2.35
CA PRO A 44 -0.44 -18.17 1.54
C PRO A 44 -0.09 -18.13 0.04
N VAL A 45 -1.11 -18.07 -0.82
CA VAL A 45 -0.98 -18.10 -2.28
C VAL A 45 -1.59 -16.86 -2.93
N TRP A 46 -1.02 -16.45 -4.07
CA TRP A 46 -1.43 -15.28 -4.84
C TRP A 46 -1.53 -15.58 -6.34
N VAL A 47 -2.48 -14.95 -7.00
CA VAL A 47 -2.60 -14.87 -8.46
C VAL A 47 -2.78 -13.41 -8.83
N THR A 48 -1.97 -12.92 -9.75
CA THR A 48 -2.01 -11.54 -10.27
C THR A 48 -2.34 -11.53 -11.76
N CYS A 49 -2.98 -10.46 -12.19
CA CYS A 49 -3.32 -10.22 -13.59
C CYS A 49 -3.16 -8.74 -13.92
N ASP A 50 -2.28 -8.42 -14.86
CA ASP A 50 -2.17 -7.07 -15.38
C ASP A 50 -3.36 -6.73 -16.26
N TYR A 51 -3.93 -5.57 -16.04
CA TYR A 51 -5.09 -5.13 -16.78
C TYR A 51 -5.01 -3.64 -17.12
N LYS A 52 -5.03 -3.33 -18.41
CA LYS A 52 -5.19 -1.96 -18.89
C LYS A 52 -6.66 -1.71 -19.19
N LEU A 53 -7.27 -0.76 -18.47
CA LEU A 53 -8.67 -0.43 -18.65
C LEU A 53 -8.87 0.40 -19.94
N PRO A 54 -9.61 -0.08 -20.95
CA PRO A 54 -9.69 0.58 -22.25
C PRO A 54 -10.28 1.99 -22.20
N SER A 55 -11.20 2.26 -21.25
CA SER A 55 -11.91 3.54 -21.18
C SER A 55 -11.07 4.69 -20.62
N SER A 56 -10.12 4.43 -19.74
CA SER A 56 -9.26 5.43 -19.08
C SER A 56 -7.80 5.31 -19.47
N ASN A 57 -7.41 4.19 -20.09
CA ASN A 57 -6.02 3.79 -20.30
C ASN A 57 -5.19 3.65 -19.01
N ASN A 58 -5.82 3.65 -17.83
CA ASN A 58 -5.14 3.35 -16.57
C ASN A 58 -4.70 1.90 -16.53
N GLN A 59 -3.56 1.64 -15.89
CA GLN A 59 -3.01 0.31 -15.68
C GLN A 59 -3.34 -0.16 -14.27
N TYR A 60 -3.75 -1.43 -14.16
CA TYR A 60 -4.13 -2.05 -12.89
C TYR A 60 -3.49 -3.41 -12.73
N ILE A 61 -3.22 -3.78 -11.49
CA ILE A 61 -2.89 -5.13 -11.06
C ILE A 61 -4.15 -5.65 -10.37
N ILE A 62 -4.86 -6.59 -10.99
CA ILE A 62 -5.96 -7.30 -10.33
C ILE A 62 -5.34 -8.53 -9.67
N TYR A 63 -5.59 -8.73 -8.38
CA TYR A 63 -5.01 -9.83 -7.65
C TYR A 63 -6.04 -10.58 -6.83
N PHE A 64 -5.75 -11.86 -6.61
CA PHE A 64 -6.48 -12.73 -5.72
C PHE A 64 -5.50 -13.42 -4.77
N TYR A 65 -5.92 -13.65 -3.55
CA TYR A 65 -5.09 -14.37 -2.60
C TYR A 65 -5.93 -15.17 -1.62
N ALA A 66 -5.31 -16.23 -1.06
CA ALA A 66 -5.84 -17.04 0.02
C ALA A 66 -4.74 -17.28 1.06
N GLU A 67 -5.09 -17.11 2.33
CA GLU A 67 -4.15 -17.33 3.44
C GLU A 67 -4.01 -18.80 3.80
N GLN A 68 -5.06 -19.58 3.56
CA GLN A 68 -5.14 -21.00 3.89
C GLN A 68 -6.05 -21.76 2.91
N PRO A 69 -5.90 -23.09 2.78
CA PRO A 69 -6.62 -23.89 1.77
C PRO A 69 -8.14 -23.78 1.83
N GLN A 70 -8.70 -23.66 3.02
CA GLN A 70 -10.16 -23.61 3.25
C GLN A 70 -10.64 -22.20 3.61
N GLY A 71 -9.75 -21.20 3.53
CA GLY A 71 -10.07 -19.81 3.80
C GLY A 71 -10.77 -19.11 2.64
N PRO A 72 -11.31 -17.92 2.89
CA PRO A 72 -11.87 -17.11 1.82
C PRO A 72 -10.79 -16.68 0.82
N ILE A 73 -11.14 -16.73 -0.47
CA ILE A 73 -10.34 -16.11 -1.52
C ILE A 73 -10.75 -14.65 -1.60
N LEU A 74 -9.81 -13.77 -1.38
CA LEU A 74 -10.01 -12.33 -1.46
C LEU A 74 -9.43 -11.80 -2.75
N GLY A 75 -10.18 -10.93 -3.44
CA GLY A 75 -9.75 -10.28 -4.67
C GLY A 75 -9.86 -8.78 -4.57
N ASP A 76 -8.84 -8.08 -5.09
CA ASP A 76 -8.79 -6.63 -5.11
C ASP A 76 -7.90 -6.15 -6.27
N TYR A 77 -7.62 -4.86 -6.36
CA TYR A 77 -6.81 -4.28 -7.43
C TYR A 77 -5.99 -3.09 -6.93
N LEU A 78 -4.89 -2.83 -7.62
CA LEU A 78 -3.99 -1.69 -7.43
C LEU A 78 -3.87 -0.94 -8.75
N CYS A 79 -3.77 0.39 -8.70
CA CYS A 79 -3.46 1.19 -9.87
C CYS A 79 -1.94 1.36 -10.02
N VAL A 80 -1.43 1.30 -11.24
CA VAL A 80 -0.02 1.55 -11.55
C VAL A 80 0.07 2.87 -12.30
N MET A 81 0.89 3.79 -11.80
CA MET A 81 1.18 5.07 -12.41
C MET A 81 2.67 5.21 -12.69
N PHE A 82 3.01 5.92 -13.74
CA PHE A 82 4.38 6.27 -14.10
C PHE A 82 4.56 7.79 -14.16
N ASP A 83 5.69 8.26 -13.63
CA ASP A 83 6.21 9.60 -13.79
C ASP A 83 7.63 9.51 -14.35
N GLY A 84 7.77 9.70 -15.65
CA GLY A 84 9.00 9.36 -16.37
C GLY A 84 9.35 7.88 -16.19
N SER A 85 10.51 7.59 -15.63
CA SER A 85 10.96 6.23 -15.30
C SER A 85 10.53 5.74 -13.92
N LYS A 86 9.95 6.62 -13.09
CA LYS A 86 9.52 6.27 -11.75
C LYS A 86 8.17 5.59 -11.80
N ARG A 87 8.07 4.44 -11.14
CA ARG A 87 6.85 3.67 -10.99
C ARG A 87 6.27 3.86 -9.59
N PHE A 88 4.96 4.04 -9.53
CA PHE A 88 4.18 4.13 -8.31
C PHE A 88 3.07 3.10 -8.35
N VAL A 89 2.80 2.47 -7.20
CA VAL A 89 1.64 1.59 -7.04
C VAL A 89 0.69 2.21 -6.04
N ILE A 90 -0.55 2.39 -6.46
CA ILE A 90 -1.56 3.15 -5.75
C ILE A 90 -2.68 2.21 -5.28
N LYS A 91 -2.98 2.27 -3.99
CA LYS A 91 -4.18 1.74 -3.35
C LYS A 91 -5.01 2.90 -2.84
N TRP A 92 -6.32 2.81 -2.95
CA TRP A 92 -7.22 3.83 -2.39
C TRP A 92 -8.31 3.21 -1.55
N THR A 93 -8.80 3.97 -0.58
CA THR A 93 -9.88 3.57 0.30
C THR A 93 -11.09 4.47 0.08
N LYS A 94 -12.27 3.91 0.30
CA LYS A 94 -13.53 4.67 0.36
C LYS A 94 -14.00 4.66 1.80
N THR A 95 -13.40 5.50 2.63
CA THR A 95 -13.78 5.73 4.02
C THR A 95 -14.48 7.09 4.15
N THR A 96 -14.83 7.50 5.37
CA THR A 96 -15.39 8.84 5.63
C THR A 96 -14.46 9.95 5.12
N VAL A 97 -13.14 9.75 5.26
CA VAL A 97 -12.11 10.58 4.60
C VAL A 97 -11.38 9.69 3.62
N PRO A 98 -11.56 9.91 2.29
CA PRO A 98 -10.86 9.14 1.28
C PRO A 98 -9.34 9.22 1.45
N GLU A 99 -8.66 8.10 1.30
CA GLU A 99 -7.21 8.04 1.40
C GLU A 99 -6.59 7.31 0.21
N ILE A 100 -5.49 7.89 -0.31
CA ILE A 100 -4.67 7.36 -1.39
C ILE A 100 -3.32 6.94 -0.81
N HIS A 101 -3.01 5.67 -0.86
CA HIS A 101 -1.71 5.12 -0.48
C HIS A 101 -0.84 4.90 -1.72
N VAL A 102 0.34 5.49 -1.75
CA VAL A 102 1.26 5.43 -2.87
C VAL A 102 2.55 4.75 -2.44
N LEU A 103 2.82 3.56 -2.98
CA LEU A 103 4.10 2.89 -2.78
C LEU A 103 5.08 3.38 -3.84
N THR A 104 6.22 3.94 -3.40
CA THR A 104 7.31 4.34 -4.30
C THR A 104 8.15 3.13 -4.72
N SER A 105 8.90 3.26 -5.82
CA SER A 105 9.84 2.22 -6.26
C SER A 105 10.87 1.91 -5.17
N HIS A 106 11.34 2.94 -4.43
CA HIS A 106 12.28 2.76 -3.35
C HIS A 106 11.67 1.98 -2.18
N PHE A 107 10.43 2.29 -1.80
CA PHE A 107 9.71 1.52 -0.77
C PHE A 107 9.59 0.04 -1.16
N LEU A 108 9.14 -0.24 -2.38
CA LEU A 108 8.99 -1.60 -2.89
C LEU A 108 10.32 -2.35 -2.88
N GLN A 109 11.40 -1.68 -3.29
CA GLN A 109 12.74 -2.27 -3.26
C GLN A 109 13.17 -2.61 -1.83
N ARG A 110 12.98 -1.70 -0.85
CA ARG A 110 13.33 -1.95 0.55
C ARG A 110 12.50 -3.05 1.19
N TYR A 111 11.20 -3.09 0.92
CA TYR A 111 10.34 -4.17 1.41
C TYR A 111 10.76 -5.53 0.84
N LYS A 112 11.07 -5.58 -0.44
CA LYS A 112 11.58 -6.78 -1.12
C LYS A 112 12.89 -7.27 -0.50
N GLU A 113 13.87 -6.39 -0.35
CA GLU A 113 15.21 -6.73 0.15
C GLU A 113 15.21 -7.13 1.63
N ARG A 114 14.52 -6.35 2.48
CA ARG A 114 14.65 -6.47 3.93
C ARG A 114 13.66 -7.43 4.56
N PHE A 115 12.51 -7.62 3.94
CA PHE A 115 11.44 -8.44 4.49
C PHE A 115 11.16 -9.70 3.68
N LEU A 116 10.86 -9.55 2.38
CA LEU A 116 10.55 -10.71 1.54
C LEU A 116 11.80 -11.56 1.23
N MET A 117 12.99 -10.96 1.29
CA MET A 117 14.28 -11.61 1.00
C MET A 117 14.28 -12.39 -0.34
N ASN A 118 13.54 -11.89 -1.31
CA ASN A 118 13.41 -12.48 -2.63
C ASN A 118 13.76 -11.45 -3.72
N PRO A 119 15.03 -11.41 -4.18
CA PRO A 119 15.49 -10.41 -5.14
C PRO A 119 14.85 -10.53 -6.52
N ASP A 120 14.35 -11.71 -6.89
CA ASP A 120 13.77 -11.98 -8.20
C ASP A 120 12.30 -11.57 -8.32
N MET A 121 11.64 -11.27 -7.19
CA MET A 121 10.24 -10.86 -7.18
C MET A 121 10.07 -9.52 -7.89
N ASN A 122 9.12 -9.43 -8.82
CA ASN A 122 8.81 -8.19 -9.51
C ASN A 122 8.05 -7.19 -8.62
N ALA A 123 8.04 -5.92 -9.00
CA ALA A 123 7.47 -4.85 -8.19
C ALA A 123 5.96 -5.01 -7.94
N ASP A 124 5.23 -5.63 -8.86
CA ASP A 124 3.79 -5.86 -8.75
C ASP A 124 3.46 -6.91 -7.70
N GLU A 125 4.18 -8.01 -7.72
CA GLU A 125 4.08 -9.04 -6.70
C GLU A 125 4.46 -8.52 -5.33
N VAL A 126 5.53 -7.69 -5.24
CA VAL A 126 5.93 -7.04 -3.99
C VAL A 126 4.81 -6.17 -3.44
N ALA A 127 4.18 -5.33 -4.28
CA ALA A 127 3.09 -4.46 -3.86
C ALA A 127 1.85 -5.26 -3.41
N VAL A 128 1.49 -6.31 -4.14
CA VAL A 128 0.38 -7.19 -3.77
C VAL A 128 0.67 -7.89 -2.44
N ARG A 129 1.89 -8.41 -2.24
CA ARG A 129 2.29 -9.02 -0.96
C ARG A 129 2.24 -8.03 0.18
N TYR A 130 2.71 -6.79 -0.04
CA TYR A 130 2.63 -5.76 0.97
C TYR A 130 1.20 -5.49 1.42
N PHE A 131 0.28 -5.19 0.49
CA PHE A 131 -1.10 -4.84 0.84
C PHE A 131 -1.94 -6.01 1.36
N THR A 132 -1.64 -7.24 0.97
CA THR A 132 -2.35 -8.41 1.48
C THR A 132 -1.92 -8.80 2.89
N ARG A 133 -0.65 -8.55 3.25
CA ARG A 133 -0.10 -8.87 4.57
C ARG A 133 -0.33 -7.77 5.60
N ASN A 134 -0.31 -6.50 5.17
CA ASN A 134 -0.33 -5.31 6.02
C ASN A 134 -1.64 -4.55 5.87
N ARG A 135 -2.76 -5.20 6.25
CA ARG A 135 -4.09 -4.60 6.16
C ARG A 135 -4.37 -3.59 7.27
N ASP A 136 -3.86 -3.90 8.46
CA ASP A 136 -3.98 -3.04 9.63
C ASP A 136 -2.77 -2.12 9.68
N MET A 137 -3.01 -0.85 9.41
CA MET A 137 -1.99 0.20 9.44
C MET A 137 -2.30 1.14 10.59
N ARG A 138 -1.41 1.20 11.58
CA ARG A 138 -1.55 2.11 12.73
C ARG A 138 -0.68 3.33 12.49
N PRO A 139 -1.25 4.54 12.40
CA PRO A 139 -0.46 5.75 12.28
C PRO A 139 0.38 5.96 13.54
N VAL A 140 1.61 6.40 13.35
CA VAL A 140 2.55 6.68 14.44
C VAL A 140 3.33 7.93 14.11
N ALA A 141 3.35 8.91 15.01
CA ALA A 141 4.26 10.03 14.93
C ALA A 141 5.69 9.55 15.19
N VAL A 142 6.63 10.00 14.37
CA VAL A 142 8.04 9.63 14.48
C VAL A 142 8.77 10.69 15.29
N ASP A 143 9.22 10.32 16.49
CA ASP A 143 10.01 11.19 17.34
C ASP A 143 11.52 11.18 16.96
N GLU A 144 12.33 12.00 17.65
CA GLU A 144 13.76 12.10 17.40
C GLU A 144 14.52 10.77 17.60
N ARG A 145 14.02 9.86 18.44
CA ARG A 145 14.65 8.55 18.72
C ARG A 145 14.59 7.64 17.49
N VAL A 146 13.48 7.73 16.76
CA VAL A 146 13.29 6.99 15.50
C VAL A 146 14.00 7.70 14.35
N SER A 147 14.01 9.04 14.34
CA SER A 147 14.48 9.86 13.24
C SER A 147 16.00 9.98 13.14
N LYS A 148 16.73 9.95 14.26
CA LYS A 148 18.19 10.20 14.27
C LYS A 148 19.01 9.33 13.30
N ARG A 149 18.58 8.09 13.08
CA ARG A 149 19.27 7.16 12.18
C ARG A 149 18.82 7.30 10.72
N ILE A 150 17.66 7.91 10.50
CA ILE A 150 17.04 8.05 9.17
C ILE A 150 17.48 9.33 8.50
N ALA A 151 17.73 10.39 9.28
CA ALA A 151 18.31 11.64 8.77
C ALA A 151 19.68 11.42 8.10
N GLU A 152 20.41 10.35 8.46
CA GLU A 152 21.66 9.95 7.79
C GLU A 152 21.43 9.34 6.40
N TYR A 153 20.19 8.92 6.06
CA TYR A 153 19.86 8.20 4.82
C TYR A 153 18.93 8.97 3.88
N GLY A 154 18.64 10.25 4.13
CA GLY A 154 17.80 11.09 3.27
C GLY A 154 16.41 11.35 3.85
N GLU A 155 15.52 11.87 3.05
CA GLU A 155 14.21 12.44 3.36
C GLU A 155 13.48 11.91 4.61
N TYR A 156 13.44 12.77 5.65
CA TYR A 156 12.75 12.51 6.90
C TYR A 156 11.25 12.75 6.76
N ALA A 157 10.48 11.71 7.04
CA ALA A 157 9.05 11.83 7.23
C ALA A 157 8.74 11.80 8.73
N GLY A 158 8.13 12.88 9.25
CA GLY A 158 7.73 12.98 10.66
C GLY A 158 6.64 11.99 11.08
N GLU A 159 6.21 11.11 10.17
CA GLU A 159 5.12 10.18 10.35
C GLU A 159 5.40 8.82 9.71
N GLY A 160 4.70 7.80 10.21
CA GLY A 160 4.75 6.48 9.64
C GLY A 160 3.53 5.63 9.98
N PHE A 161 3.55 4.40 9.48
CA PHE A 161 2.60 3.36 9.88
C PHE A 161 3.34 2.19 10.50
N LEU A 162 2.92 1.79 11.70
CA LEU A 162 3.22 0.48 12.22
C LEU A 162 2.31 -0.52 11.52
N VAL A 163 2.89 -1.54 10.91
CA VAL A 163 2.21 -2.61 10.19
C VAL A 163 2.69 -3.97 10.68
N ARG A 164 2.00 -5.03 10.31
CA ARG A 164 2.36 -6.40 10.71
C ARG A 164 3.83 -6.75 10.45
N ASP A 165 4.36 -6.37 9.31
CA ASP A 165 5.69 -6.80 8.85
C ASP A 165 6.82 -5.84 9.31
N GLY A 166 6.49 -4.64 9.81
CA GLY A 166 7.47 -3.64 10.22
C GLY A 166 6.92 -2.22 10.32
N PHE A 167 7.77 -1.25 10.03
CA PHE A 167 7.43 0.15 10.05
C PHE A 167 7.62 0.80 8.67
N CYS A 168 6.60 1.53 8.24
CA CYS A 168 6.59 2.24 6.97
C CYS A 168 6.73 3.73 7.22
N PHE A 169 7.79 4.33 6.71
CA PHE A 169 7.96 5.78 6.72
C PHE A 169 7.16 6.40 5.57
N LYS A 170 6.46 7.49 5.86
CA LYS A 170 5.60 8.14 4.87
C LYS A 170 5.73 9.66 4.89
N LEU A 171 5.42 10.26 3.75
CA LEU A 171 5.07 11.65 3.62
C LEU A 171 3.56 11.74 3.46
N SER A 172 2.92 12.60 4.23
CA SER A 172 1.47 12.80 4.17
C SER A 172 1.15 14.13 3.52
N GLY A 173 0.03 14.17 2.81
CA GLY A 173 -0.59 15.36 2.29
C GLY A 173 -2.10 15.25 2.38
N GLU A 174 -2.76 16.40 2.38
CA GLU A 174 -4.21 16.51 2.32
C GLU A 174 -4.57 17.61 1.34
N GLU A 175 -5.56 17.37 0.50
CA GLU A 175 -6.14 18.38 -0.36
C GLU A 175 -7.62 18.50 -0.06
N GLN A 176 -8.05 19.73 0.25
CA GLN A 176 -9.45 20.07 0.46
C GLN A 176 -9.87 21.15 -0.51
N MET A 177 -10.92 20.86 -1.29
CA MET A 177 -11.59 21.84 -2.13
C MET A 177 -12.82 22.36 -1.40
N GLU A 178 -13.23 23.61 -1.71
CA GLU A 178 -14.37 24.25 -1.07
C GLU A 178 -15.66 23.43 -1.27
N GLY A 179 -16.30 23.04 -0.17
CA GLY A 179 -17.52 22.22 -0.19
C GLY A 179 -17.32 20.73 -0.43
N GLU A 180 -16.09 20.26 -0.57
CA GLU A 180 -15.78 18.84 -0.79
C GLU A 180 -15.14 18.17 0.44
N THR A 181 -15.24 16.85 0.49
CA THR A 181 -14.56 16.07 1.52
C THR A 181 -13.04 16.09 1.24
N PRO A 182 -12.21 16.34 2.26
CA PRO A 182 -10.76 16.29 2.07
C PRO A 182 -10.30 14.91 1.61
N ILE A 183 -9.30 14.87 0.75
CA ILE A 183 -8.64 13.64 0.30
C ILE A 183 -7.24 13.61 0.88
N ARG A 184 -6.92 12.53 1.58
CA ARG A 184 -5.57 12.30 2.14
C ARG A 184 -4.74 11.47 1.20
N ILE A 185 -3.43 11.75 1.20
CA ILE A 185 -2.45 10.95 0.49
C ILE A 185 -1.30 10.60 1.43
N SER A 186 -0.86 9.35 1.34
CA SER A 186 0.30 8.83 2.04
C SER A 186 1.29 8.26 1.02
N PHE A 187 2.44 8.91 0.85
CA PHE A 187 3.55 8.39 0.06
C PHE A 187 4.47 7.56 0.96
N PHE A 188 4.51 6.27 0.74
CA PHE A 188 5.41 5.36 1.45
C PHE A 188 6.81 5.49 0.86
N THR A 189 7.74 6.02 1.64
CA THR A 189 9.09 6.36 1.18
C THR A 189 10.08 5.25 1.42
N THR A 190 10.05 4.61 2.60
CA THR A 190 10.93 3.49 2.93
C THR A 190 10.29 2.54 3.94
N PHE A 191 10.84 1.33 4.04
CA PHE A 191 10.38 0.27 4.93
C PHE A 191 11.53 -0.21 5.81
N MET A 192 11.21 -0.51 7.08
CA MET A 192 12.13 -1.10 8.05
C MET A 192 11.43 -2.24 8.80
N PRO A 193 11.92 -3.49 8.73
CA PRO A 193 11.38 -4.58 9.54
C PRO A 193 11.68 -4.33 11.02
N LEU A 194 10.79 -4.76 11.91
CA LEU A 194 10.98 -4.59 13.35
C LEU A 194 12.28 -5.23 13.87
N SER A 195 12.76 -6.28 13.21
CA SER A 195 14.02 -6.96 13.55
C SER A 195 15.27 -6.11 13.31
N GLU A 196 15.21 -5.13 12.41
CA GLU A 196 16.33 -4.21 12.12
C GLU A 196 16.29 -2.94 12.98
N MET A 197 15.22 -2.73 13.74
CA MET A 197 15.09 -1.61 14.66
C MET A 197 15.82 -1.88 15.97
N SER A 198 16.45 -0.82 16.53
CA SER A 198 16.96 -0.87 17.90
C SER A 198 15.81 -0.99 18.92
N ASP A 199 16.12 -1.48 20.12
CA ASP A 199 15.12 -1.57 21.19
C ASP A 199 14.49 -0.22 21.49
N THR A 200 15.30 0.85 21.57
CA THR A 200 14.82 2.23 21.77
C THR A 200 13.85 2.71 20.69
N GLN A 201 14.07 2.33 19.43
CA GLN A 201 13.17 2.68 18.33
C GLN A 201 11.85 1.92 18.44
N ARG A 202 11.90 0.63 18.78
CA ARG A 202 10.70 -0.19 18.99
C ARG A 202 9.87 0.32 20.15
N GLU A 203 10.51 0.61 21.28
CA GLU A 203 9.86 1.18 22.47
C GLU A 203 9.16 2.50 22.14
N ALA A 204 9.82 3.42 21.44
CA ALA A 204 9.25 4.70 21.04
C ALA A 204 7.98 4.54 20.18
N ILE A 205 8.00 3.63 19.20
CA ILE A 205 6.83 3.33 18.35
C ILE A 205 5.68 2.73 19.16
N TYR A 206 5.97 1.80 20.06
CA TYR A 206 4.93 1.19 20.91
C TYR A 206 4.34 2.17 21.92
N GLU A 207 5.15 3.06 22.51
CA GLU A 207 4.67 4.13 23.39
C GLU A 207 3.67 5.06 22.68
N GLU A 208 3.97 5.48 21.44
CA GLU A 208 3.04 6.29 20.65
C GLU A 208 1.74 5.54 20.32
N CYS A 209 1.83 4.26 19.94
CA CYS A 209 0.63 3.44 19.71
C CYS A 209 -0.26 3.33 20.95
N ILE A 210 0.33 3.27 22.16
CA ILE A 210 -0.42 3.20 23.43
C ILE A 210 -1.06 4.56 23.74
N LYS A 211 -0.37 5.67 23.50
CA LYS A 211 -0.93 7.02 23.69
C LYS A 211 -2.18 7.22 22.83
N ASP A 212 -2.12 6.86 21.55
CA ASP A 212 -3.25 6.98 20.63
C ASP A 212 -4.47 6.17 21.08
N LEU A 213 -4.24 4.97 21.63
CA LEU A 213 -5.31 4.13 22.16
C LEU A 213 -6.00 4.78 23.38
N ASN A 214 -5.21 5.42 24.25
CA ASN A 214 -5.74 6.08 25.46
C ASN A 214 -6.43 7.43 25.18
N THR A 215 -6.14 8.06 24.06
CA THR A 215 -6.72 9.36 23.67
C THR A 215 -8.08 9.18 22.95
N ASN A 216 -8.35 7.99 22.41
CA ASN A 216 -9.57 7.66 21.67
C ASN A 216 -10.59 6.84 22.48
N LEU A 217 -10.38 6.67 23.79
CA LEU A 217 -11.31 6.12 24.79
C LEU A 217 -11.93 7.24 25.62
#